data_f9312e2ed705a4eb690eda0a9d9d63cd
#
_entry.id   f9312e2ed705a4eb690eda0a9d9d63cd
#
_cell.length_a   1.000
_cell.length_b   1.000
_cell.length_c   1.000
_cell.angle_alpha   90.00
_cell.angle_beta   90.00
_cell.angle_gamma   90.00
#
_symmetry.space_group_name_H-M   'P 1'
#
loop_
_entity.id
_entity.type
_entity.pdbx_description
1 polymer ?
#
loop_
_entity_poly.entity_id
_entity_poly.type
_entity_poly.pdbx_seq_one_letter_code
_entity_poly.pdbx_strand_id
1 'polypeptide(L)'
;MLGEGILKGLAETARNFFGSYVEKERLTTVQYPEERLPQAEAARVFPFLVYDTDDWEKGLRCVACKICEVECPPQCISIVKSTDKKPDFVGKLQAYPEKFEIDVSVCMSCQICVEVCPFDAIKMDTAFELSTDDRFGGLHWQKDRLAKPNSHFQKIHPTDAAVIDAERADKKAKAEAAEAAKAAADAAKAAAADAAKAAAAKTEAAKPDAAKTEATKTETAKTEGSAKP
;
A
#
# COMPACT_ATOMS: atom_id res chain seq x y z
N MET A 1 60.38 19.16 9.19
CA MET A 1 61.24 18.99 10.38
C MET A 1 60.70 17.82 11.21
N LEU A 2 61.62 16.93 11.62
CA LEU A 2 61.28 15.71 12.39
C LEU A 2 60.88 16.08 13.83
N GLY A 3 59.71 16.39 14.14
CA GLY A 3 59.25 16.70 15.49
C GLY A 3 58.05 17.66 15.52
N GLU A 4 57.87 18.45 14.49
CA GLU A 4 56.78 19.43 14.40
C GLU A 4 55.39 18.74 14.42
N GLY A 5 55.28 17.58 13.75
CA GLY A 5 54.03 16.76 13.76
C GLY A 5 53.71 16.18 15.15
N ILE A 6 54.76 15.79 15.89
CA ILE A 6 54.57 15.22 17.25
C ILE A 6 54.08 16.34 18.19
N LEU A 7 54.69 17.52 18.11
CA LEU A 7 54.26 18.66 18.94
C LEU A 7 52.84 19.12 18.60
N LYS A 8 52.45 19.15 17.33
CA LYS A 8 51.07 19.43 16.93
C LYS A 8 50.08 18.39 17.44
N GLY A 9 50.44 17.11 17.34
CA GLY A 9 49.63 16.02 17.86
C GLY A 9 49.46 16.08 19.38
N LEU A 10 50.52 16.35 20.13
CA LEU A 10 50.47 16.53 21.57
C LEU A 10 49.61 17.74 21.97
N ALA A 11 49.75 18.88 21.23
CA ALA A 11 48.93 20.06 21.48
C ALA A 11 47.44 19.78 21.26
N GLU A 12 47.07 19.04 20.23
CA GLU A 12 45.67 18.67 19.95
C GLU A 12 45.14 17.69 21.01
N THR A 13 45.92 16.72 21.43
CA THR A 13 45.55 15.82 22.53
C THR A 13 45.34 16.57 23.84
N ALA A 14 46.26 17.49 24.18
CA ALA A 14 46.11 18.33 25.38
C ALA A 14 44.85 19.20 25.30
N ARG A 15 44.60 19.82 24.14
CA ARG A 15 43.37 20.62 23.92
C ARG A 15 42.10 19.80 24.11
N ASN A 16 42.07 18.58 23.57
CA ASN A 16 40.94 17.68 23.74
C ASN A 16 40.75 17.22 25.19
N PHE A 17 41.85 16.94 25.87
CA PHE A 17 41.86 16.57 27.26
C PHE A 17 41.27 17.69 28.17
N PHE A 18 41.80 18.91 28.08
CA PHE A 18 41.29 20.03 28.85
C PHE A 18 39.87 20.45 28.43
N GLY A 19 39.55 20.42 27.13
CA GLY A 19 38.25 20.73 26.61
C GLY A 19 37.16 19.77 27.11
N SER A 20 37.47 18.50 27.31
CA SER A 20 36.50 17.50 27.83
C SER A 20 35.97 17.79 29.23
N TYR A 21 36.66 18.60 30.02
CA TYR A 21 36.19 19.01 31.36
C TYR A 21 35.24 20.20 31.32
N VAL A 22 35.25 20.98 30.25
CA VAL A 22 34.53 22.25 30.16
C VAL A 22 33.39 22.22 29.15
N GLU A 23 33.60 21.56 28.00
CA GLU A 23 32.66 21.53 26.89
C GLU A 23 31.91 20.21 26.85
N LYS A 24 30.63 20.20 27.27
CA LYS A 24 29.77 18.99 27.24
C LYS A 24 29.55 18.44 25.83
N GLU A 25 29.46 19.32 24.81
CA GLU A 25 29.24 18.94 23.41
C GLU A 25 30.43 18.22 22.78
N ARG A 26 31.59 18.27 23.41
CA ARG A 26 32.81 17.57 22.97
C ARG A 26 32.80 16.09 23.33
N LEU A 27 31.96 15.70 24.30
CA LEU A 27 31.79 14.32 24.72
C LEU A 27 30.76 13.65 23.79
N THR A 28 31.20 12.66 23.06
CA THR A 28 30.32 11.84 22.19
C THR A 28 29.56 10.76 22.96
N THR A 29 29.90 10.56 24.24
CA THR A 29 29.25 9.56 25.08
C THR A 29 27.92 10.06 25.57
N VAL A 30 26.86 9.28 25.32
CA VAL A 30 25.52 9.52 25.84
C VAL A 30 25.26 8.62 27.03
N GLN A 31 24.70 9.18 28.08
CA GLN A 31 24.40 8.43 29.32
C GLN A 31 23.06 7.70 29.17
N TYR A 32 23.05 6.65 28.36
CA TYR A 32 21.89 5.77 28.25
C TYR A 32 21.75 4.92 29.54
N PRO A 33 20.54 4.76 30.13
CA PRO A 33 19.22 5.12 29.57
C PRO A 33 18.69 6.51 29.94
N GLU A 34 19.40 7.30 30.73
CA GLU A 34 18.98 8.61 31.24
C GLU A 34 18.87 9.62 30.10
N GLU A 35 19.83 9.58 29.17
CA GLU A 35 19.82 10.37 27.93
C GLU A 35 19.65 9.46 26.72
N ARG A 36 18.75 9.82 25.81
CA ARG A 36 18.50 9.08 24.57
C ARG A 36 18.76 9.97 23.37
N LEU A 37 19.52 9.47 22.43
CA LEU A 37 19.70 10.14 21.14
C LEU A 37 18.41 10.05 20.32
N PRO A 38 18.01 11.15 19.63
CA PRO A 38 16.93 11.08 18.68
C PRO A 38 17.31 10.13 17.54
N GLN A 39 16.42 9.20 17.21
CA GLN A 39 16.63 8.29 16.10
C GLN A 39 16.55 9.04 14.76
N ALA A 40 17.40 8.65 13.83
CA ALA A 40 17.34 9.20 12.47
C ALA A 40 16.04 8.76 11.77
N GLU A 41 15.50 9.61 10.90
CA GLU A 41 14.30 9.31 10.12
C GLU A 41 14.43 8.00 9.31
N ALA A 42 15.61 7.72 8.78
CA ALA A 42 15.89 6.50 8.04
C ALA A 42 16.26 5.28 8.92
N ALA A 43 15.95 5.30 10.22
CA ALA A 43 16.22 4.18 11.11
C ALA A 43 15.42 2.94 10.67
N ARG A 44 16.11 1.78 10.66
CA ARG A 44 15.53 0.48 10.29
C ARG A 44 15.45 -0.38 11.54
N VAL A 45 14.30 -0.38 12.21
CA VAL A 45 14.14 -1.16 13.44
C VAL A 45 13.10 -2.26 13.27
N PHE A 46 11.86 -2.03 13.61
CA PHE A 46 10.81 -3.04 13.51
C PHE A 46 9.74 -2.62 12.50
N PRO A 47 9.24 -3.56 11.67
CA PRO A 47 8.17 -3.26 10.73
C PRO A 47 6.84 -3.06 11.45
N PHE A 48 6.01 -2.15 10.94
CA PHE A 48 4.63 -1.94 11.37
C PHE A 48 3.70 -1.70 10.16
N LEU A 49 2.41 -1.88 10.37
CA LEU A 49 1.38 -1.69 9.36
C LEU A 49 0.68 -0.35 9.55
N VAL A 50 0.54 0.42 8.48
CA VAL A 50 -0.13 1.73 8.49
C VAL A 50 -1.61 1.57 8.22
N TYR A 51 -2.44 2.32 8.99
CA TYR A 51 -3.86 2.48 8.73
C TYR A 51 -4.26 3.96 8.71
N ASP A 52 -5.32 4.29 7.92
CA ASP A 52 -5.71 5.66 7.62
C ASP A 52 -6.99 6.13 8.35
N THR A 53 -7.76 5.21 8.95
CA THR A 53 -9.04 5.51 9.62
C THR A 53 -8.94 5.32 11.13
N ASP A 54 -9.96 5.74 11.88
CA ASP A 54 -10.01 5.54 13.34
C ASP A 54 -10.05 4.06 13.71
N ASP A 55 -10.68 3.22 12.87
CA ASP A 55 -10.72 1.77 13.04
C ASP A 55 -9.55 1.12 12.30
N TRP A 56 -8.57 0.59 13.04
CA TRP A 56 -7.41 -0.06 12.46
C TRP A 56 -7.75 -1.25 11.56
N GLU A 57 -8.81 -2.03 11.88
CA GLU A 57 -9.22 -3.18 11.07
C GLU A 57 -9.76 -2.80 9.69
N LYS A 58 -10.48 -1.67 9.61
CA LYS A 58 -11.09 -1.20 8.37
C LYS A 58 -10.15 -0.33 7.54
N GLY A 59 -9.26 0.40 8.23
CA GLY A 59 -8.37 1.38 7.61
C GLY A 59 -7.01 0.87 7.21
N LEU A 60 -6.73 -0.42 7.39
CA LEU A 60 -5.43 -1.00 7.06
C LEU A 60 -5.15 -0.87 5.56
N ARG A 61 -3.99 -0.30 5.20
CA ARG A 61 -3.55 -0.14 3.80
C ARG A 61 -3.22 -1.47 3.11
N CYS A 62 -2.97 -2.52 3.90
CA CYS A 62 -2.56 -3.82 3.40
C CYS A 62 -3.70 -4.54 2.67
N VAL A 63 -3.45 -4.97 1.44
CA VAL A 63 -4.38 -5.74 0.60
C VAL A 63 -4.04 -7.23 0.52
N ALA A 64 -3.21 -7.73 1.43
CA ALA A 64 -2.77 -9.12 1.47
C ALA A 64 -2.23 -9.66 0.11
N CYS A 65 -1.46 -8.86 -0.61
CA CYS A 65 -0.86 -9.26 -1.90
C CYS A 65 0.23 -10.31 -1.77
N LYS A 66 0.77 -10.52 -0.54
CA LYS A 66 1.84 -11.48 -0.19
C LYS A 66 3.22 -11.21 -0.78
N ILE A 67 3.44 -10.08 -1.44
CA ILE A 67 4.76 -9.75 -2.02
C ILE A 67 5.81 -9.68 -0.91
N CYS A 68 5.53 -8.99 0.20
CA CYS A 68 6.46 -8.88 1.33
C CYS A 68 6.74 -10.24 2.03
N GLU A 69 5.79 -11.20 1.99
CA GLU A 69 5.98 -12.57 2.50
C GLU A 69 6.98 -13.32 1.62
N VAL A 70 6.85 -13.22 0.29
CA VAL A 70 7.69 -13.92 -0.69
C VAL A 70 9.11 -13.34 -0.73
N GLU A 71 9.22 -12.01 -0.70
CA GLU A 71 10.50 -11.31 -0.80
C GLU A 71 11.26 -11.22 0.54
N CYS A 72 10.69 -11.73 1.63
CA CYS A 72 11.34 -11.71 2.93
C CYS A 72 12.47 -12.74 3.01
N PRO A 73 13.78 -12.35 3.13
CA PRO A 73 14.88 -13.31 3.15
C PRO A 73 14.80 -14.31 4.31
N PRO A 74 14.51 -13.89 5.57
CA PRO A 74 14.35 -14.83 6.68
C PRO A 74 12.96 -15.48 6.72
N GLN A 75 12.05 -15.18 5.79
CA GLN A 75 10.67 -15.69 5.74
C GLN A 75 9.91 -15.55 7.07
N CYS A 76 10.10 -14.42 7.73
CA CYS A 76 9.49 -14.12 9.03
C CYS A 76 8.07 -13.56 8.95
N ILE A 77 7.54 -13.34 7.74
CA ILE A 77 6.21 -12.77 7.50
C ILE A 77 5.26 -13.86 7.04
N SER A 78 4.09 -13.96 7.67
CA SER A 78 3.02 -14.88 7.28
C SER A 78 1.71 -14.13 7.08
N ILE A 79 1.07 -14.33 5.93
CA ILE A 79 -0.14 -13.61 5.55
C ILE A 79 -1.23 -14.59 5.11
N VAL A 80 -2.40 -14.53 5.77
CA VAL A 80 -3.61 -15.23 5.35
C VAL A 80 -4.57 -14.21 4.76
N LYS A 81 -4.99 -14.43 3.52
CA LYS A 81 -5.98 -13.57 2.83
C LYS A 81 -7.37 -13.86 3.34
N SER A 82 -8.15 -12.81 3.55
CA SER A 82 -9.59 -12.91 3.79
C SER A 82 -10.33 -13.30 2.51
N THR A 83 -11.43 -14.05 2.66
CA THR A 83 -12.39 -14.34 1.59
C THR A 83 -13.20 -13.10 1.22
N ASP A 84 -13.47 -12.23 2.19
CA ASP A 84 -14.20 -10.99 1.99
C ASP A 84 -13.32 -9.92 1.39
N LYS A 85 -13.92 -9.00 0.64
CA LYS A 85 -13.23 -7.87 0.02
C LYS A 85 -13.67 -6.57 0.66
N LYS A 86 -12.71 -5.67 0.87
CA LYS A 86 -12.96 -4.31 1.36
C LYS A 86 -12.59 -3.30 0.26
N PRO A 87 -13.24 -2.13 0.19
CA PRO A 87 -12.80 -1.08 -0.69
C PRO A 87 -11.45 -0.51 -0.21
N ASP A 88 -10.52 -0.36 -1.13
CA ASP A 88 -9.24 0.32 -0.93
C ASP A 88 -9.47 1.86 -0.93
N PHE A 89 -8.42 2.64 -0.64
CA PHE A 89 -8.47 4.12 -0.66
C PHE A 89 -8.94 4.73 -1.99
N VAL A 90 -8.87 3.95 -3.08
CA VAL A 90 -9.35 4.30 -4.43
C VAL A 90 -10.79 3.82 -4.67
N GLY A 91 -11.44 3.13 -3.72
CA GLY A 91 -12.76 2.53 -3.88
C GLY A 91 -12.78 1.16 -4.55
N LYS A 92 -11.62 0.63 -4.97
CA LYS A 92 -11.53 -0.69 -5.59
C LYS A 92 -11.63 -1.79 -4.54
N LEU A 93 -12.50 -2.78 -4.77
CA LEU A 93 -12.64 -3.93 -3.89
C LEU A 93 -11.37 -4.81 -3.94
N GLN A 94 -10.65 -4.85 -2.83
CA GLN A 94 -9.42 -5.62 -2.63
C GLN A 94 -9.59 -6.63 -1.49
N ALA A 95 -8.80 -7.72 -1.53
CA ALA A 95 -8.65 -8.60 -0.38
C ALA A 95 -7.94 -7.85 0.75
N TYR A 96 -8.14 -8.26 1.98
CA TYR A 96 -7.41 -7.75 3.13
C TYR A 96 -6.81 -8.92 3.93
N PRO A 97 -5.83 -8.67 4.79
CA PRO A 97 -5.26 -9.73 5.60
C PRO A 97 -6.23 -10.14 6.72
N GLU A 98 -6.65 -11.40 6.73
CA GLU A 98 -7.33 -12.00 7.86
C GLU A 98 -6.34 -12.17 9.02
N LYS A 99 -5.16 -12.76 8.71
CA LYS A 99 -4.03 -12.81 9.61
C LYS A 99 -2.82 -12.17 8.94
N PHE A 100 -2.08 -11.41 9.72
CA PHE A 100 -0.79 -10.86 9.34
C PHE A 100 0.12 -10.99 10.57
N GLU A 101 1.16 -11.77 10.43
CA GLU A 101 2.05 -12.13 11.52
C GLU A 101 3.49 -11.90 11.10
N ILE A 102 4.30 -11.37 12.02
CA ILE A 102 5.74 -11.20 11.83
C ILE A 102 6.45 -11.80 13.05
N ASP A 103 7.33 -12.76 12.82
CA ASP A 103 8.27 -13.21 13.84
C ASP A 103 9.45 -12.24 13.91
N VAL A 104 9.37 -11.30 14.85
CA VAL A 104 10.39 -10.27 15.05
C VAL A 104 11.69 -10.84 15.56
N SER A 105 11.69 -12.06 16.15
CA SER A 105 12.90 -12.72 16.66
C SER A 105 13.88 -13.12 15.58
N VAL A 106 13.39 -13.33 14.35
CA VAL A 106 14.22 -13.69 13.18
C VAL A 106 14.26 -12.58 12.14
N CYS A 107 13.50 -11.49 12.34
CA CYS A 107 13.52 -10.33 11.47
C CYS A 107 14.89 -9.64 11.53
N MET A 108 15.53 -9.48 10.37
CA MET A 108 16.83 -8.81 10.27
C MET A 108 16.71 -7.28 10.01
N SER A 109 15.51 -6.72 10.06
CA SER A 109 15.24 -5.28 9.85
C SER A 109 15.83 -4.72 8.55
N CYS A 110 15.83 -5.53 7.47
CA CYS A 110 16.46 -5.19 6.18
C CYS A 110 15.68 -4.16 5.35
N GLN A 111 14.40 -3.91 5.68
CA GLN A 111 13.49 -2.97 4.99
C GLN A 111 13.01 -3.44 3.59
N ILE A 112 13.41 -4.59 3.08
CA ILE A 112 12.95 -5.10 1.77
C ILE A 112 11.42 -5.14 1.70
N CYS A 113 10.73 -5.58 2.77
CA CYS A 113 9.27 -5.62 2.82
C CYS A 113 8.60 -4.25 2.64
N VAL A 114 9.28 -3.16 3.02
CA VAL A 114 8.81 -1.77 2.81
C VAL A 114 8.99 -1.37 1.35
N GLU A 115 10.16 -1.63 0.78
CA GLU A 115 10.52 -1.25 -0.59
C GLU A 115 9.66 -1.97 -1.65
N VAL A 116 9.32 -3.24 -1.42
CA VAL A 116 8.51 -4.03 -2.36
C VAL A 116 7.00 -3.81 -2.21
N CYS A 117 6.54 -3.04 -1.22
CA CYS A 117 5.12 -2.85 -0.96
C CYS A 117 4.51 -1.78 -1.88
N PRO A 118 3.66 -2.14 -2.86
CA PRO A 118 3.08 -1.18 -3.80
C PRO A 118 1.94 -0.33 -3.19
N PHE A 119 1.54 -0.65 -1.95
CA PHE A 119 0.43 0.02 -1.25
C PHE A 119 0.91 0.90 -0.09
N ASP A 120 2.21 1.00 0.15
CA ASP A 120 2.79 1.73 1.28
C ASP A 120 2.18 1.33 2.62
N ALA A 121 1.84 0.05 2.76
CA ALA A 121 1.13 -0.49 3.91
C ALA A 121 2.05 -0.90 5.06
N ILE A 122 3.31 -1.22 4.80
CA ILE A 122 4.30 -1.60 5.79
C ILE A 122 5.42 -0.56 5.82
N LYS A 123 5.82 -0.14 7.00
CA LYS A 123 6.87 0.86 7.25
C LYS A 123 7.76 0.41 8.41
N MET A 124 8.92 1.04 8.59
CA MET A 124 9.80 0.79 9.72
C MET A 124 9.54 1.78 10.85
N ASP A 125 9.59 1.29 12.07
CA ASP A 125 9.49 2.10 13.28
C ASP A 125 10.88 2.61 13.72
N THR A 126 10.88 3.60 14.59
CA THR A 126 12.08 4.10 15.26
C THR A 126 12.24 3.53 16.68
N ALA A 127 11.22 2.83 17.21
CA ALA A 127 11.29 2.18 18.51
C ALA A 127 12.20 0.95 18.45
N PHE A 128 13.32 0.99 19.18
CA PHE A 128 14.34 -0.07 19.18
C PHE A 128 14.39 -0.88 20.47
N GLU A 129 13.75 -0.37 21.52
CA GLU A 129 13.77 -1.04 22.82
C GLU A 129 12.73 -2.16 22.86
N LEU A 130 13.19 -3.38 22.69
CA LEU A 130 12.38 -4.58 22.78
C LEU A 130 13.10 -5.61 23.64
N SER A 131 12.55 -5.90 24.79
CA SER A 131 13.04 -6.92 25.70
C SER A 131 11.87 -7.78 26.17
N THR A 132 11.99 -9.08 26.07
CA THR A 132 10.98 -10.05 26.51
C THR A 132 11.67 -11.35 26.91
N ASP A 133 11.10 -12.04 27.86
CA ASP A 133 11.48 -13.38 28.32
C ASP A 133 10.77 -14.50 27.55
N ASP A 134 9.64 -14.17 26.90
CA ASP A 134 8.88 -15.11 26.08
C ASP A 134 8.97 -14.76 24.58
N ARG A 135 9.60 -15.65 23.83
CA ARG A 135 9.73 -15.52 22.38
C ARG A 135 8.38 -15.52 21.66
N PHE A 136 7.50 -16.45 22.01
CA PHE A 136 6.26 -16.65 21.25
C PHE A 136 5.21 -15.60 21.58
N GLY A 137 5.05 -15.21 22.83
CA GLY A 137 4.13 -14.14 23.24
C GLY A 137 4.68 -12.75 23.00
N GLY A 138 6.00 -12.56 23.15
CA GLY A 138 6.64 -11.25 23.06
C GLY A 138 7.10 -10.83 21.67
N LEU A 139 7.59 -11.77 20.85
CA LEU A 139 8.26 -11.47 19.58
C LEU A 139 7.48 -11.93 18.34
N HIS A 140 6.43 -12.71 18.50
CA HIS A 140 5.53 -13.06 17.42
C HIS A 140 4.38 -12.05 17.37
N TRP A 141 4.54 -11.04 16.51
CA TRP A 141 3.61 -9.92 16.44
C TRP A 141 2.49 -10.19 15.43
N GLN A 142 1.27 -10.04 15.90
CA GLN A 142 0.07 -10.12 15.09
C GLN A 142 -0.34 -8.74 14.57
N LYS A 143 -1.32 -8.70 13.68
CA LYS A 143 -1.75 -7.48 12.98
C LYS A 143 -2.22 -6.37 13.92
N ASP A 144 -2.82 -6.69 15.07
CA ASP A 144 -3.25 -5.75 16.09
C ASP A 144 -2.07 -4.99 16.71
N ARG A 145 -0.99 -5.69 17.03
CA ARG A 145 0.23 -5.09 17.56
C ARG A 145 1.04 -4.35 16.49
N LEU A 146 0.95 -4.81 15.25
CA LEU A 146 1.63 -4.19 14.11
C LEU A 146 0.93 -2.93 13.61
N ALA A 147 -0.39 -2.81 13.78
CA ALA A 147 -1.16 -1.70 13.25
C ALA A 147 -0.87 -0.39 14.00
N LYS A 148 -0.44 0.64 13.25
CA LYS A 148 -0.20 2.00 13.77
C LYS A 148 -0.85 3.04 12.85
N PRO A 149 -1.36 4.15 13.39
CA PRO A 149 -2.02 5.17 12.59
C PRO A 149 -1.04 5.91 11.67
N ASN A 150 -1.54 6.44 10.56
CA ASN A 150 -0.75 7.26 9.65
C ASN A 150 -0.11 8.48 10.35
N SER A 151 -0.76 9.03 11.37
CA SER A 151 -0.20 10.11 12.19
C SER A 151 1.09 9.72 12.91
N HIS A 152 1.24 8.44 13.30
CA HIS A 152 2.50 7.93 13.84
C HIS A 152 3.59 7.90 12.76
N PHE A 153 3.25 7.41 11.55
CA PHE A 153 4.18 7.40 10.42
C PHE A 153 4.64 8.82 10.06
N GLN A 154 3.72 9.79 9.96
CA GLN A 154 4.04 11.19 9.69
C GLN A 154 4.96 11.81 10.75
N LYS A 155 4.83 11.38 12.01
CA LYS A 155 5.66 11.87 13.11
C LYS A 155 7.10 11.35 13.04
N ILE A 156 7.30 10.08 12.68
CA ILE A 156 8.62 9.43 12.69
C ILE A 156 9.36 9.59 11.36
N HIS A 157 8.64 9.68 10.23
CA HIS A 157 9.16 9.83 8.87
C HIS A 157 8.48 11.00 8.15
N PRO A 158 8.71 12.25 8.56
CA PRO A 158 8.00 13.41 8.02
C PRO A 158 8.27 13.64 6.52
N THR A 159 9.49 13.40 6.04
CA THR A 159 9.84 13.59 4.63
C THR A 159 9.21 12.53 3.73
N ASP A 160 9.33 11.27 4.09
CA ASP A 160 8.74 10.15 3.34
C ASP A 160 7.20 10.19 3.38
N ALA A 161 6.62 10.51 4.53
CA ALA A 161 5.19 10.60 4.69
C ALA A 161 4.58 11.70 3.81
N ALA A 162 5.24 12.87 3.72
CA ALA A 162 4.76 13.96 2.87
C ALA A 162 4.73 13.57 1.39
N VAL A 163 5.75 12.86 0.90
CA VAL A 163 5.81 12.37 -0.49
C VAL A 163 4.71 11.32 -0.75
N ILE A 164 4.59 10.35 0.14
CA ILE A 164 3.63 9.25 -0.01
C ILE A 164 2.18 9.75 0.08
N ASP A 165 1.89 10.65 1.03
CA ASP A 165 0.55 11.21 1.19
C ASP A 165 0.17 12.08 -0.03
N ALA A 166 1.11 12.83 -0.62
CA ALA A 166 0.90 13.58 -1.86
C ALA A 166 0.62 12.64 -3.04
N GLU A 167 1.44 11.59 -3.24
CA GLU A 167 1.20 10.61 -4.30
C GLU A 167 -0.14 9.88 -4.16
N ARG A 168 -0.53 9.56 -2.92
CA ARG A 168 -1.83 8.91 -2.64
C ARG A 168 -3.00 9.84 -2.93
N ALA A 169 -2.88 11.14 -2.57
CA ALA A 169 -3.87 12.15 -2.90
C ALA A 169 -4.04 12.30 -4.42
N ASP A 170 -2.93 12.35 -5.16
CA ASP A 170 -2.94 12.40 -6.62
C ASP A 170 -3.57 11.15 -7.27
N LYS A 171 -3.24 9.96 -6.77
CA LYS A 171 -3.82 8.69 -7.23
C LYS A 171 -5.34 8.66 -6.96
N LYS A 172 -5.78 9.15 -5.81
CA LYS A 172 -7.20 9.24 -5.46
C LYS A 172 -7.94 10.23 -6.35
N ALA A 173 -7.41 11.43 -6.55
CA ALA A 173 -7.99 12.42 -7.44
C ALA A 173 -8.12 11.93 -8.90
N LYS A 174 -7.07 11.24 -9.42
CA LYS A 174 -7.10 10.63 -10.75
C LYS A 174 -8.14 9.51 -10.87
N ALA A 175 -8.31 8.72 -9.82
CA ALA A 175 -9.30 7.65 -9.80
C ALA A 175 -10.72 8.19 -9.76
N GLU A 176 -10.99 9.19 -8.92
CA GLU A 176 -12.29 9.88 -8.84
C GLU A 176 -12.65 10.56 -10.18
N ALA A 177 -11.68 11.21 -10.83
CA ALA A 177 -11.85 11.79 -12.15
C ALA A 177 -12.14 10.74 -13.24
N ALA A 178 -11.47 9.59 -13.17
CA ALA A 178 -11.68 8.50 -14.12
C ALA A 178 -13.06 7.81 -13.93
N GLU A 179 -13.51 7.71 -12.68
CA GLU A 179 -14.84 7.16 -12.34
C GLU A 179 -15.96 8.12 -12.76
N ALA A 180 -15.78 9.41 -12.53
CA ALA A 180 -16.69 10.44 -12.99
C ALA A 180 -16.79 10.46 -14.52
N ALA A 181 -15.66 10.32 -15.24
CA ALA A 181 -15.62 10.24 -16.69
C ALA A 181 -16.33 8.98 -17.23
N LYS A 182 -16.18 7.84 -16.57
CA LYS A 182 -16.91 6.61 -16.91
C LYS A 182 -18.40 6.74 -16.68
N ALA A 183 -18.82 7.29 -15.53
CA ALA A 183 -20.23 7.53 -15.24
C ALA A 183 -20.87 8.48 -16.25
N ALA A 184 -20.16 9.52 -16.67
CA ALA A 184 -20.63 10.44 -17.73
C ALA A 184 -20.73 9.74 -19.08
N ALA A 185 -19.77 8.86 -19.44
CA ALA A 185 -19.81 8.09 -20.69
C ALA A 185 -20.95 7.07 -20.70
N ASP A 186 -21.22 6.41 -19.57
CA ASP A 186 -22.31 5.44 -19.45
C ASP A 186 -23.68 6.14 -19.48
N ALA A 187 -23.79 7.31 -18.84
CA ALA A 187 -24.99 8.17 -18.93
C ALA A 187 -25.25 8.65 -20.37
N ALA A 188 -24.18 9.03 -21.11
CA ALA A 188 -24.29 9.43 -22.49
C ALA A 188 -24.72 8.26 -23.40
N LYS A 189 -24.22 7.05 -23.16
CA LYS A 189 -24.65 5.83 -23.87
C LYS A 189 -26.09 5.46 -23.57
N ALA A 190 -26.54 5.58 -22.33
CA ALA A 190 -27.93 5.33 -21.95
C ALA A 190 -28.87 6.34 -22.63
N ALA A 191 -28.53 7.64 -22.65
CA ALA A 191 -29.30 8.67 -23.34
C ALA A 191 -29.34 8.46 -24.85
N ALA A 192 -28.26 8.01 -25.48
CA ALA A 192 -28.21 7.66 -26.90
C ALA A 192 -29.07 6.43 -27.21
N ALA A 193 -29.12 5.42 -26.34
CA ALA A 193 -29.95 4.23 -26.49
C ALA A 193 -31.45 4.55 -26.37
N ASP A 194 -31.82 5.46 -25.46
CA ASP A 194 -33.20 5.93 -25.29
C ASP A 194 -33.64 6.79 -26.49
N ALA A 195 -32.74 7.64 -27.00
CA ALA A 195 -32.99 8.42 -28.22
C ALA A 195 -33.18 7.52 -29.45
N ALA A 196 -32.40 6.44 -29.57
CA ALA A 196 -32.52 5.47 -30.66
C ALA A 196 -33.84 4.66 -30.56
N LYS A 197 -34.27 4.29 -29.35
CA LYS A 197 -35.59 3.66 -29.15
C LYS A 197 -36.77 4.59 -29.46
N ALA A 198 -36.65 5.87 -29.12
CA ALA A 198 -37.66 6.88 -29.44
C ALA A 198 -37.74 7.18 -30.95
N ALA A 199 -36.60 7.10 -31.67
CA ALA A 199 -36.57 7.23 -33.12
C ALA A 199 -37.17 5.99 -33.82
N ALA A 200 -36.92 4.75 -33.33
CA ALA A 200 -37.51 3.54 -33.84
C ALA A 200 -39.03 3.47 -33.64
N ALA A 201 -39.53 3.96 -32.51
CA ALA A 201 -40.98 4.02 -32.25
C ALA A 201 -41.69 5.03 -33.16
N LYS A 202 -41.02 6.08 -33.64
CA LYS A 202 -41.59 7.02 -34.63
C LYS A 202 -41.64 6.51 -36.05
N THR A 203 -40.78 5.55 -36.43
CA THR A 203 -40.77 4.93 -37.74
C THR A 203 -41.79 3.81 -37.90
N GLU A 204 -42.27 3.20 -36.80
CA GLU A 204 -43.29 2.14 -36.81
C GLU A 204 -44.73 2.71 -36.90
N ALA A 205 -44.93 3.98 -36.57
CA ALA A 205 -46.21 4.68 -36.68
C ALA A 205 -46.52 5.26 -38.05
N ALA A 206 -45.64 5.06 -39.05
CA ALA A 206 -45.83 5.59 -40.44
C ALA A 206 -45.78 4.47 -41.47
N LYS A 207 -46.64 3.43 -41.36
CA LYS A 207 -46.94 2.52 -42.46
C LYS A 207 -48.41 2.65 -42.82
N PRO A 208 -48.79 3.16 -44.04
CA PRO A 208 -50.13 3.07 -44.52
C PRO A 208 -50.44 1.70 -45.08
N ASP A 209 -51.65 1.21 -44.80
CA ASP A 209 -52.32 0.09 -45.42
C ASP A 209 -52.27 0.14 -46.96
N ALA A 210 -51.86 -0.92 -47.59
CA ALA A 210 -52.33 -1.25 -48.95
C ALA A 210 -52.14 -2.76 -49.30
N ALA A 211 -53.31 -3.41 -49.35
CA ALA A 211 -53.75 -4.40 -50.32
C ALA A 211 -53.07 -5.75 -50.47
N LYS A 212 -53.89 -6.74 -50.08
CA LYS A 212 -54.05 -8.08 -50.64
C LYS A 212 -53.69 -8.22 -52.14
N THR A 213 -52.97 -9.26 -52.47
CA THR A 213 -53.41 -10.21 -53.58
C THR A 213 -52.65 -11.55 -53.48
N GLU A 214 -53.39 -12.57 -53.74
CA GLU A 214 -53.30 -13.98 -53.83
C GLU A 214 -52.09 -14.58 -54.59
N ALA A 215 -51.81 -15.76 -54.17
CA ALA A 215 -51.78 -17.04 -54.92
C ALA A 215 -50.38 -17.68 -55.20
N THR A 216 -50.32 -18.87 -54.74
CA THR A 216 -50.03 -20.18 -55.40
C THR A 216 -48.61 -20.75 -55.31
N LYS A 217 -48.58 -21.86 -54.53
CA LYS A 217 -47.89 -23.15 -54.75
C LYS A 217 -46.59 -23.20 -55.57
N THR A 218 -45.60 -23.83 -54.92
CA THR A 218 -45.14 -25.19 -55.28
C THR A 218 -44.03 -25.63 -54.32
N GLU A 219 -44.19 -26.63 -53.73
CA GLU A 219 -43.59 -27.91 -53.34
C GLU A 219 -42.30 -28.27 -54.17
N THR A 220 -41.30 -28.72 -53.44
CA THR A 220 -40.48 -29.96 -53.56
C THR A 220 -39.13 -29.72 -52.89
N ALA A 221 -38.87 -30.40 -51.84
CA ALA A 221 -38.29 -31.72 -51.58
C ALA A 221 -36.74 -31.76 -51.48
N LYS A 222 -36.35 -32.30 -50.36
CA LYS A 222 -35.22 -33.27 -50.11
C LYS A 222 -33.81 -32.89 -50.53
N THR A 223 -32.82 -33.09 -49.74
CA THR A 223 -32.24 -34.29 -49.09
C THR A 223 -31.02 -33.88 -48.27
N GLU A 224 -30.91 -34.36 -47.07
CA GLU A 224 -29.92 -35.26 -46.48
C GLU A 224 -28.43 -35.15 -46.84
N GLY A 225 -27.63 -35.21 -45.79
CA GLY A 225 -26.26 -35.74 -45.78
C GLY A 225 -25.37 -34.98 -44.82
N SER A 226 -25.21 -35.39 -43.59
CA SER A 226 -24.39 -36.45 -43.04
C SER A 226 -22.92 -36.03 -42.77
N ALA A 227 -22.59 -36.16 -41.51
CA ALA A 227 -21.37 -36.72 -40.90
C ALA A 227 -20.07 -35.93 -40.84
N LYS A 228 -19.75 -35.76 -39.56
CA LYS A 228 -18.47 -35.90 -38.85
C LYS A 228 -17.31 -36.61 -39.61
N PRO A 229 -16.08 -36.42 -39.20
CA PRO A 229 -15.61 -36.65 -37.79
C PRO A 229 -15.00 -35.42 -37.12
#